data_d226e008fcb7a31560946777bc64acbf
#
_entry.id   d226e008fcb7a31560946777bc64acbf
#
_cell.length_a   1.000
_cell.length_b   1.000
_cell.length_c   1.000
_cell.angle_alpha   90.00
_cell.angle_beta   90.00
_cell.angle_gamma   90.00
#
_symmetry.space_group_name_H-M   'P 1'
#
loop_
_entity.id
_entity.type
_entity.pdbx_description
1 polymer ?
#
loop_
_entity_poly.entity_id
_entity_poly.type
_entity_poly.pdbx_seq_one_letter_code
_entity_poly.pdbx_strand_id
1 'polypeptide(L)'
;GKAYPLTIEVDGGTDLVTGLAPDFRLTSVISHPSRKNININPFTTMIVAAARTMPGGLSDENIATAGTIVEQKLNFGLDPRVVADAITTKVDDVNIAVFTKSSEALGEMIRRSRDRLMATSVVGNGDDIVAALADDIADGELDGRGGSEASVRMATVSKIISAQILIEAMSNNLKVGGTVATDRMDDAIIATHPLLPRSSMTDSVPINQELLVQVRDNIKVAQTLSPDAAVDSIADIIATLRADSLASAVEAVLPDGSSAILDQPVSLAVAATDEQLNAAINGDSSAIPTDPPADPPPANRAPVLSGTPVTNVLEDSVYQYQPAATDADGDTLSFSIQNRPGWATFNTSTGVLSGTPNNSQVGIYSNILVMVSDGELTDSLGPFNITVQNTNDAPSLSGSAATSAAAGGFYSFQPNASDPDGDDLTFTITKRPSWAFFNTDTGRLSGTPANGDAGTYDGIIISVSDGSVSRSLPAFAITVNASLPSNRAPVIGGAPASSVAEDSVYVFLPTASDADGDTLTYSISNRPTWASFNNSTGRL
;
A
#
# COMPACT_ATOMS: atom_id res chain seq x y z
N GLY A 1 9.14 12.89 33.58
CA GLY A 1 9.56 11.64 33.00
C GLY A 1 8.34 10.80 32.60
N LYS A 2 8.47 9.94 31.57
CA LYS A 2 7.38 9.00 31.25
C LYS A 2 7.28 7.94 32.35
N ALA A 3 6.05 7.59 32.75
CA ALA A 3 5.82 6.49 33.68
C ALA A 3 6.04 5.15 32.96
N TYR A 4 6.70 4.20 33.59
CA TYR A 4 6.82 2.83 33.13
C TYR A 4 5.80 1.95 33.86
N PRO A 5 5.35 0.84 33.26
CA PRO A 5 5.72 0.29 31.95
C PRO A 5 5.13 1.06 30.75
N LEU A 6 5.83 1.04 29.59
CA LEU A 6 5.38 1.59 28.32
C LEU A 6 4.99 0.45 27.39
N THR A 7 3.85 0.53 26.74
CA THR A 7 3.41 -0.44 25.72
C THR A 7 3.98 -0.08 24.36
N ILE A 8 4.40 -1.10 23.60
CA ILE A 8 4.74 -1.02 22.19
C ILE A 8 3.69 -1.86 21.46
N GLU A 9 3.08 -1.28 20.43
CA GLU A 9 2.11 -1.95 19.57
C GLU A 9 2.60 -1.91 18.13
N VAL A 10 2.45 -3.03 17.43
CA VAL A 10 2.73 -3.16 16.01
C VAL A 10 1.42 -3.53 15.32
N ASP A 11 1.00 -2.67 14.39
CA ASP A 11 -0.18 -2.85 13.56
C ASP A 11 0.24 -2.86 12.10
N GLY A 12 -0.19 -3.89 11.36
CA GLY A 12 0.21 -4.11 9.97
C GLY A 12 1.58 -4.76 9.81
N GLY A 13 2.08 -4.78 8.59
CA GLY A 13 3.29 -5.51 8.19
C GLY A 13 2.97 -6.79 7.42
N THR A 14 3.99 -7.61 7.22
CA THR A 14 3.86 -8.90 6.54
C THR A 14 4.50 -9.97 7.39
N ASP A 15 3.76 -11.01 7.72
CA ASP A 15 4.27 -12.23 8.34
C ASP A 15 5.18 -12.96 7.33
N LEU A 16 6.41 -13.24 7.71
CA LEU A 16 7.40 -13.87 6.82
C LEU A 16 7.08 -15.35 6.52
N VAL A 17 6.30 -16.01 7.35
CA VAL A 17 5.90 -17.40 7.18
C VAL A 17 4.71 -17.54 6.26
N THR A 18 3.69 -16.71 6.44
CA THR A 18 2.45 -16.75 5.64
C THR A 18 2.50 -15.86 4.40
N GLY A 19 3.29 -14.78 4.44
CA GLY A 19 3.27 -13.71 3.44
C GLY A 19 2.05 -12.79 3.58
N LEU A 20 1.24 -12.96 4.63
CA LEU A 20 0.01 -12.21 4.89
C LEU A 20 0.22 -11.12 5.94
N ALA A 21 -0.73 -10.21 6.06
CA ALA A 21 -0.80 -9.31 7.20
C ALA A 21 -1.11 -10.11 8.49
N PRO A 22 -0.59 -9.71 9.66
CA PRO A 22 -0.96 -10.32 10.92
C PRO A 22 -2.48 -10.23 11.18
N ASP A 23 -3.07 -11.29 11.73
CA ASP A 23 -4.50 -11.38 12.00
C ASP A 23 -4.93 -10.65 13.27
N PHE A 24 -3.97 -10.25 14.10
CA PHE A 24 -4.16 -9.51 15.34
C PHE A 24 -2.96 -8.61 15.59
N ARG A 25 -3.15 -7.59 16.43
CA ARG A 25 -2.07 -6.67 16.80
C ARG A 25 -1.05 -7.35 17.70
N LEU A 26 0.23 -7.13 17.39
CA LEU A 26 1.31 -7.59 18.25
C LEU A 26 1.68 -6.50 19.26
N THR A 27 1.77 -6.90 20.52
CA THR A 27 2.02 -5.98 21.64
C THR A 27 3.18 -6.48 22.48
N SER A 28 3.97 -5.55 23.00
CA SER A 28 4.99 -5.81 24.01
C SER A 28 5.10 -4.65 24.98
N VAL A 29 5.99 -4.76 25.98
CA VAL A 29 6.11 -3.77 27.04
C VAL A 29 7.57 -3.47 27.38
N ILE A 30 7.86 -2.21 27.64
CA ILE A 30 9.12 -1.73 28.22
C ILE A 30 8.87 -1.46 29.70
N SER A 31 9.33 -2.34 30.57
CA SER A 31 9.15 -2.24 32.01
C SER A 31 10.13 -1.25 32.66
N HIS A 32 11.32 -1.06 32.07
CA HIS A 32 12.36 -0.18 32.61
C HIS A 32 13.19 0.48 31.50
N PRO A 33 13.65 1.75 31.66
CA PRO A 33 14.39 2.49 30.63
C PRO A 33 15.76 1.90 30.27
N SER A 34 16.31 1.01 31.10
CA SER A 34 17.60 0.33 30.81
C SER A 34 17.46 -0.92 29.95
N ARG A 35 16.25 -1.35 29.63
CA ARG A 35 16.04 -2.54 28.78
C ARG A 35 16.55 -2.28 27.37
N LYS A 36 17.40 -3.19 26.86
CA LYS A 36 18.03 -3.08 25.54
C LYS A 36 17.38 -3.95 24.48
N ASN A 37 16.77 -5.06 24.90
CA ASN A 37 16.10 -6.01 24.02
C ASN A 37 14.63 -6.07 24.44
N ILE A 38 13.75 -5.93 23.46
CA ILE A 38 12.30 -6.08 23.64
C ILE A 38 11.82 -6.87 22.42
N ASN A 39 11.28 -8.04 22.66
CA ASN A 39 10.66 -8.86 21.64
C ASN A 39 9.19 -8.47 21.49
N ILE A 40 8.66 -8.61 20.28
CA ILE A 40 7.25 -8.38 19.96
C ILE A 40 6.78 -9.59 19.15
N ASN A 41 5.90 -10.39 19.74
CA ASN A 41 5.42 -11.65 19.18
C ASN A 41 4.10 -12.07 19.87
N PRO A 42 3.45 -13.17 19.47
CA PRO A 42 2.22 -13.66 20.09
C PRO A 42 2.32 -13.87 21.60
N PHE A 43 3.44 -14.40 22.12
CA PHE A 43 3.62 -14.57 23.57
C PHE A 43 3.63 -13.25 24.32
N THR A 44 4.39 -12.26 23.83
CA THR A 44 4.43 -10.94 24.47
C THR A 44 3.07 -10.26 24.42
N THR A 45 2.32 -10.49 23.35
CA THR A 45 0.95 -9.98 23.19
C THR A 45 0.02 -10.57 24.26
N MET A 46 0.04 -11.90 24.43
CA MET A 46 -0.74 -12.57 25.47
C MET A 46 -0.34 -12.13 26.89
N ILE A 47 0.97 -12.02 27.17
CA ILE A 47 1.48 -11.57 28.46
C ILE A 47 0.99 -10.16 28.79
N VAL A 48 1.12 -9.22 27.85
CA VAL A 48 0.68 -7.83 28.05
C VAL A 48 -0.83 -7.74 28.21
N ALA A 49 -1.58 -8.49 27.39
CA ALA A 49 -3.03 -8.53 27.49
C ALA A 49 -3.48 -9.08 28.86
N ALA A 50 -2.95 -10.24 29.29
CA ALA A 50 -3.28 -10.83 30.59
C ALA A 50 -2.88 -9.93 31.77
N ALA A 51 -1.69 -9.32 31.74
CA ALA A 51 -1.26 -8.41 32.80
C ALA A 51 -2.17 -7.19 32.94
N ARG A 52 -2.78 -6.71 31.83
CA ARG A 52 -3.73 -5.59 31.86
C ARG A 52 -5.04 -5.91 32.56
N THR A 53 -5.51 -7.16 32.51
CA THR A 53 -6.77 -7.60 33.12
C THR A 53 -6.60 -7.91 34.61
N MET A 54 -5.38 -8.22 35.07
CA MET A 54 -5.09 -8.50 36.49
C MET A 54 -5.34 -7.28 37.38
N PRO A 55 -5.71 -7.49 38.68
CA PRO A 55 -5.86 -6.40 39.64
C PRO A 55 -4.63 -5.50 39.70
N GLY A 56 -4.80 -4.21 39.54
CA GLY A 56 -3.70 -3.23 39.49
C GLY A 56 -3.19 -2.93 38.06
N GLY A 57 -3.68 -3.65 37.06
CA GLY A 57 -3.37 -3.40 35.64
C GLY A 57 -1.92 -3.71 35.27
N LEU A 58 -1.40 -3.03 34.25
CA LEU A 58 -0.07 -3.27 33.71
C LEU A 58 1.03 -2.80 34.69
N SER A 59 1.56 -3.73 35.46
CA SER A 59 2.66 -3.53 36.43
C SER A 59 3.76 -4.58 36.18
N ASP A 60 4.98 -4.34 36.69
CA ASP A 60 6.09 -5.30 36.59
C ASP A 60 5.75 -6.65 37.25
N GLU A 61 5.01 -6.64 38.34
CA GLU A 61 4.56 -7.82 39.06
C GLU A 61 3.53 -8.61 38.21
N ASN A 62 2.52 -7.93 37.66
CA ASN A 62 1.52 -8.56 36.81
C ASN A 62 2.11 -9.08 35.49
N ILE A 63 3.08 -8.35 34.91
CA ILE A 63 3.80 -8.81 33.71
C ILE A 63 4.56 -10.11 33.99
N ALA A 64 5.27 -10.21 35.11
CA ALA A 64 5.99 -11.42 35.49
C ALA A 64 5.04 -12.59 35.80
N THR A 65 3.94 -12.31 36.49
CA THR A 65 2.90 -13.31 36.80
C THR A 65 2.24 -13.81 35.52
N ALA A 66 1.82 -12.90 34.62
CA ALA A 66 1.23 -13.23 33.32
C ALA A 66 2.22 -14.04 32.46
N GLY A 67 3.51 -13.70 32.47
CA GLY A 67 4.54 -14.46 31.78
C GLY A 67 4.57 -15.92 32.22
N THR A 68 4.59 -16.15 33.51
CA THR A 68 4.56 -17.52 34.09
C THR A 68 3.28 -18.28 33.70
N ILE A 69 2.13 -17.64 33.72
CA ILE A 69 0.86 -18.28 33.37
C ILE A 69 0.81 -18.61 31.88
N VAL A 70 1.21 -17.67 30.99
CA VAL A 70 1.25 -17.90 29.54
C VAL A 70 2.20 -19.07 29.21
N GLU A 71 3.37 -19.13 29.84
CA GLU A 71 4.31 -20.25 29.67
C GLU A 71 3.72 -21.58 30.16
N GLN A 72 2.89 -21.59 31.18
CA GLN A 72 2.26 -22.81 31.70
C GLN A 72 1.03 -23.26 30.89
N LYS A 73 0.20 -22.33 30.41
CA LYS A 73 -1.10 -22.63 29.79
C LYS A 73 -1.04 -22.63 28.26
N LEU A 74 -0.11 -21.85 27.68
CA LEU A 74 0.01 -21.61 26.22
C LEU A 74 1.47 -21.78 25.75
N ASN A 75 2.17 -22.83 26.21
CA ASN A 75 3.61 -23.01 26.00
C ASN A 75 4.02 -23.16 24.53
N PHE A 76 3.33 -23.97 23.75
CA PHE A 76 3.64 -24.26 22.34
C PHE A 76 5.12 -24.61 22.05
N GLY A 77 5.80 -25.23 23.02
CA GLY A 77 7.20 -25.63 22.87
C GLY A 77 8.23 -24.57 23.23
N LEU A 78 7.82 -23.43 23.78
CA LEU A 78 8.73 -22.43 24.33
C LEU A 78 9.52 -23.05 25.49
N ASP A 79 10.83 -23.18 25.33
CA ASP A 79 11.69 -23.78 26.33
C ASP A 79 12.26 -22.71 27.28
N PRO A 80 11.86 -22.68 28.55
CA PRO A 80 12.33 -21.66 29.50
C PRO A 80 13.84 -21.75 29.79
N ARG A 81 14.50 -22.85 29.42
CA ARG A 81 15.96 -23.00 29.56
C ARG A 81 16.74 -22.19 28.53
N VAL A 82 16.14 -21.88 27.38
CA VAL A 82 16.74 -21.10 26.29
C VAL A 82 16.03 -19.77 26.06
N VAL A 83 14.75 -19.67 26.44
CA VAL A 83 13.95 -18.44 26.40
C VAL A 83 13.39 -18.21 27.81
N ALA A 84 14.19 -17.61 28.67
CA ALA A 84 13.84 -17.40 30.09
C ALA A 84 12.73 -16.34 30.30
N ASP A 85 12.51 -15.48 29.33
CA ASP A 85 11.49 -14.41 29.35
C ASP A 85 11.18 -14.02 27.91
N ALA A 86 9.96 -14.24 27.46
CA ALA A 86 9.52 -13.96 26.11
C ALA A 86 9.66 -12.48 25.69
N ILE A 87 9.64 -11.54 26.64
CA ILE A 87 9.74 -10.10 26.38
C ILE A 87 11.18 -9.65 26.19
N THR A 88 12.09 -10.13 27.05
CA THR A 88 13.44 -9.54 27.17
C THR A 88 14.60 -10.44 26.80
N THR A 89 14.36 -11.73 26.55
CA THR A 89 15.41 -12.65 26.12
C THR A 89 16.01 -12.16 24.80
N LYS A 90 17.34 -12.03 24.76
CA LYS A 90 18.05 -11.70 23.53
C LYS A 90 17.92 -12.87 22.57
N VAL A 91 17.37 -12.60 21.37
CA VAL A 91 17.29 -13.58 20.30
C VAL A 91 18.69 -13.79 19.70
N ASP A 92 19.14 -15.03 19.60
CA ASP A 92 20.44 -15.44 19.06
C ASP A 92 20.32 -16.82 18.36
N ASP A 93 21.46 -17.38 17.92
CA ASP A 93 21.54 -18.64 17.20
C ASP A 93 21.12 -19.89 18.01
N VAL A 94 21.04 -19.76 19.33
CA VAL A 94 20.64 -20.88 20.22
C VAL A 94 19.12 -20.96 20.36
N ASN A 95 18.44 -19.80 20.42
CA ASN A 95 17.02 -19.74 20.78
C ASN A 95 16.07 -19.32 19.65
N ILE A 96 16.59 -18.76 18.54
CA ILE A 96 15.74 -18.21 17.48
C ILE A 96 14.77 -19.22 16.89
N ALA A 97 15.22 -20.46 16.65
CA ALA A 97 14.37 -21.50 16.08
C ALA A 97 13.22 -21.87 17.02
N VAL A 98 13.52 -22.10 18.30
CA VAL A 98 12.51 -22.36 19.34
C VAL A 98 11.53 -21.22 19.44
N PHE A 99 12.06 -20.00 19.50
CA PHE A 99 11.24 -18.80 19.69
C PHE A 99 10.28 -18.56 18.52
N THR A 100 10.78 -18.66 17.29
CA THR A 100 9.97 -18.46 16.07
C THR A 100 8.92 -19.55 15.93
N LYS A 101 9.29 -20.82 16.02
CA LYS A 101 8.36 -21.93 15.83
C LYS A 101 7.26 -21.97 16.88
N SER A 102 7.60 -21.72 18.15
CA SER A 102 6.60 -21.64 19.20
C SER A 102 5.67 -20.43 19.05
N SER A 103 6.22 -19.28 18.61
CA SER A 103 5.41 -18.08 18.34
C SER A 103 4.44 -18.29 17.18
N GLU A 104 4.87 -18.94 16.11
CA GLU A 104 4.01 -19.28 14.97
C GLU A 104 2.89 -20.25 15.39
N ALA A 105 3.20 -21.25 16.21
CA ALA A 105 2.19 -22.19 16.70
C ALA A 105 1.13 -21.50 17.58
N LEU A 106 1.52 -20.57 18.46
CA LEU A 106 0.59 -19.76 19.25
C LEU A 106 -0.23 -18.82 18.36
N GLY A 107 0.39 -18.18 17.39
CA GLY A 107 -0.29 -17.31 16.42
C GLY A 107 -1.33 -18.08 15.60
N GLU A 108 -0.98 -19.30 15.16
CA GLU A 108 -1.90 -20.17 14.42
C GLU A 108 -3.08 -20.64 15.29
N MET A 109 -2.87 -20.90 16.58
CA MET A 109 -3.97 -21.20 17.51
C MET A 109 -4.96 -20.04 17.58
N ILE A 110 -4.49 -18.81 17.70
CA ILE A 110 -5.33 -17.62 17.73
C ILE A 110 -6.10 -17.50 16.39
N ARG A 111 -5.42 -17.68 15.26
CA ARG A 111 -5.99 -17.61 13.91
C ARG A 111 -7.08 -18.65 13.70
N ARG A 112 -6.81 -19.94 13.96
CA ARG A 112 -7.79 -21.01 13.79
C ARG A 112 -8.98 -20.85 14.76
N SER A 113 -8.74 -20.43 16.01
CA SER A 113 -9.82 -20.17 16.97
C SER A 113 -10.73 -19.05 16.49
N ARG A 114 -10.17 -17.95 15.96
CA ARG A 114 -10.93 -16.88 15.31
C ARG A 114 -11.78 -17.43 14.17
N ASP A 115 -11.18 -18.17 13.22
CA ASP A 115 -11.85 -18.64 12.02
C ASP A 115 -13.05 -19.55 12.36
N ARG A 116 -12.89 -20.42 13.35
CA ARG A 116 -13.98 -21.29 13.83
C ARG A 116 -15.10 -20.50 14.53
N LEU A 117 -14.77 -19.45 15.29
CA LEU A 117 -15.72 -18.70 16.09
C LEU A 117 -16.38 -17.53 15.33
N MET A 118 -15.73 -16.98 14.29
CA MET A 118 -16.32 -15.98 13.42
C MET A 118 -17.59 -16.49 12.72
N ALA A 119 -17.65 -17.77 12.35
CA ALA A 119 -18.82 -18.40 11.74
C ALA A 119 -20.07 -18.32 12.65
N THR A 120 -19.88 -18.19 13.97
CA THR A 120 -20.96 -18.06 14.95
C THR A 120 -21.23 -16.63 15.41
N SER A 121 -20.57 -15.63 14.84
CA SER A 121 -20.62 -14.22 15.24
C SER A 121 -20.20 -13.95 16.70
N VAL A 122 -19.42 -14.85 17.30
CA VAL A 122 -18.93 -14.72 18.68
C VAL A 122 -17.73 -13.79 18.73
N VAL A 123 -16.91 -13.76 17.67
CA VAL A 123 -15.72 -12.90 17.55
C VAL A 123 -15.74 -12.17 16.21
N GLY A 124 -15.08 -11.00 16.15
CA GLY A 124 -14.94 -10.20 14.93
C GLY A 124 -13.54 -10.30 14.30
N ASN A 125 -12.51 -10.57 15.11
CA ASN A 125 -11.12 -10.62 14.65
C ASN A 125 -10.22 -11.37 15.66
N GLY A 126 -8.92 -11.46 15.39
CA GLY A 126 -7.96 -12.13 16.27
C GLY A 126 -7.70 -11.40 17.59
N ASP A 127 -7.87 -10.08 17.64
CA ASP A 127 -7.74 -9.31 18.89
C ASP A 127 -8.80 -9.72 19.92
N ASP A 128 -10.02 -10.11 19.48
CA ASP A 128 -11.07 -10.59 20.37
C ASP A 128 -10.70 -11.93 21.02
N ILE A 129 -10.02 -12.82 20.28
CA ILE A 129 -9.49 -14.08 20.83
C ILE A 129 -8.40 -13.78 21.85
N VAL A 130 -7.46 -12.88 21.53
CA VAL A 130 -6.40 -12.48 22.46
C VAL A 130 -6.99 -11.90 23.73
N ALA A 131 -7.98 -11.00 23.62
CA ALA A 131 -8.60 -10.37 24.78
C ALA A 131 -9.32 -11.39 25.68
N ALA A 132 -10.10 -12.29 25.09
CA ALA A 132 -10.85 -13.29 25.84
C ALA A 132 -9.95 -14.32 26.53
N LEU A 133 -8.93 -14.83 25.82
CA LEU A 133 -7.97 -15.76 26.44
C LEU A 133 -7.12 -15.10 27.50
N ALA A 134 -6.72 -13.83 27.31
CA ALA A 134 -5.95 -13.07 28.28
C ALA A 134 -6.74 -12.79 29.57
N ASP A 135 -8.02 -12.47 29.42
CA ASP A 135 -8.93 -12.25 30.55
C ASP A 135 -9.22 -13.55 31.32
N ASP A 136 -9.30 -14.66 30.60
CA ASP A 136 -9.49 -15.99 31.16
C ASP A 136 -8.26 -16.46 31.97
N ILE A 137 -7.07 -16.43 31.36
CA ILE A 137 -5.85 -16.91 32.03
C ILE A 137 -5.35 -16.00 33.15
N ALA A 138 -5.92 -14.82 33.35
CA ALA A 138 -5.47 -13.88 34.37
C ALA A 138 -5.66 -14.40 35.81
N ASP A 139 -6.54 -15.36 36.01
CA ASP A 139 -6.72 -16.06 37.31
C ASP A 139 -5.84 -17.30 37.47
N GLY A 140 -5.08 -17.67 36.41
CA GLY A 140 -4.17 -18.82 36.38
C GLY A 140 -4.75 -20.06 35.72
N GLU A 141 -6.00 -20.02 35.24
CA GLU A 141 -6.66 -21.14 34.56
C GLU A 141 -7.08 -20.73 33.15
N LEU A 142 -7.29 -21.72 32.28
CA LEU A 142 -7.86 -21.55 30.95
C LEU A 142 -9.16 -22.36 30.95
N ASP A 143 -10.22 -21.82 31.54
CA ASP A 143 -11.50 -22.52 31.75
C ASP A 143 -12.74 -21.70 31.37
N GLY A 144 -12.56 -20.50 30.87
CA GLY A 144 -13.61 -19.61 30.44
C GLY A 144 -14.31 -18.86 31.55
N ARG A 145 -13.70 -18.74 32.74
CA ARG A 145 -14.31 -18.16 33.96
C ARG A 145 -13.57 -16.97 34.56
N GLY A 146 -12.53 -16.47 33.89
CA GLY A 146 -11.69 -15.37 34.41
C GLY A 146 -12.46 -14.07 34.57
N GLY A 147 -12.37 -13.17 33.61
CA GLY A 147 -12.99 -11.85 33.65
C GLY A 147 -14.26 -11.72 32.80
N SER A 148 -14.58 -10.48 32.44
CA SER A 148 -15.82 -10.17 31.70
C SER A 148 -15.79 -10.57 30.22
N GLU A 149 -14.60 -10.67 29.63
CA GLU A 149 -14.37 -11.07 28.25
C GLU A 149 -14.11 -12.59 28.12
N ALA A 150 -13.83 -13.28 29.24
CA ALA A 150 -13.63 -14.72 29.27
C ALA A 150 -14.88 -15.46 28.80
N SER A 151 -14.67 -16.53 28.03
CA SER A 151 -15.75 -17.32 27.45
C SER A 151 -15.39 -18.80 27.49
N VAL A 152 -16.26 -19.62 28.09
CA VAL A 152 -16.09 -21.07 28.13
C VAL A 152 -15.99 -21.66 26.71
N ARG A 153 -16.68 -21.10 25.76
CA ARG A 153 -16.60 -21.52 24.34
C ARG A 153 -15.25 -21.20 23.74
N MET A 154 -14.73 -19.98 23.93
CA MET A 154 -13.39 -19.62 23.45
C MET A 154 -12.31 -20.49 24.10
N ALA A 155 -12.36 -20.68 25.41
CA ALA A 155 -11.43 -21.54 26.13
C ALA A 155 -11.46 -22.99 25.59
N THR A 156 -12.65 -23.56 25.43
CA THR A 156 -12.83 -24.94 24.94
C THR A 156 -12.32 -25.11 23.52
N VAL A 157 -12.73 -24.24 22.59
CA VAL A 157 -12.31 -24.27 21.18
C VAL A 157 -10.80 -24.09 21.09
N SER A 158 -10.23 -23.11 21.79
CA SER A 158 -8.79 -22.86 21.77
C SER A 158 -7.98 -24.00 22.37
N LYS A 159 -8.46 -24.70 23.40
CA LYS A 159 -7.82 -25.91 23.95
C LYS A 159 -7.77 -27.03 22.91
N ILE A 160 -8.87 -27.33 22.23
CA ILE A 160 -8.91 -28.41 21.24
C ILE A 160 -8.04 -28.05 20.02
N ILE A 161 -8.09 -26.81 19.54
CA ILE A 161 -7.23 -26.31 18.46
C ILE A 161 -5.76 -26.33 18.88
N SER A 162 -5.44 -26.00 20.13
CA SER A 162 -4.08 -26.15 20.64
C SER A 162 -3.59 -27.59 20.55
N ALA A 163 -4.43 -28.56 20.89
CA ALA A 163 -4.08 -29.98 20.73
C ALA A 163 -3.81 -30.35 19.27
N GLN A 164 -4.63 -29.88 18.32
CA GLN A 164 -4.41 -30.10 16.87
C GLN A 164 -3.03 -29.55 16.45
N ILE A 165 -2.74 -28.30 16.77
CA ILE A 165 -1.49 -27.64 16.40
C ILE A 165 -0.29 -28.33 17.00
N LEU A 166 -0.39 -28.74 18.26
CA LEU A 166 0.69 -29.44 18.93
C LEU A 166 0.94 -30.84 18.36
N ILE A 167 -0.11 -31.56 17.95
CA ILE A 167 0.02 -32.84 17.22
C ILE A 167 0.69 -32.61 15.87
N GLU A 168 0.29 -31.60 15.11
CA GLU A 168 0.93 -31.23 13.84
C GLU A 168 2.41 -30.86 14.05
N ALA A 169 2.70 -30.04 15.05
CA ALA A 169 4.06 -29.62 15.37
C ALA A 169 4.93 -30.81 15.79
N MET A 170 4.40 -31.76 16.59
CA MET A 170 5.10 -32.97 17.01
C MET A 170 5.37 -33.91 15.84
N SER A 171 4.49 -33.99 14.84
CA SER A 171 4.66 -34.81 13.64
C SER A 171 5.39 -34.11 12.50
N ASN A 172 6.01 -32.97 12.76
CA ASN A 172 6.71 -32.13 11.78
C ASN A 172 5.83 -31.66 10.60
N ASN A 173 4.54 -31.55 10.85
CA ASN A 173 3.52 -31.25 9.85
C ASN A 173 2.65 -30.03 10.27
N LEU A 174 3.26 -29.10 11.01
CA LEU A 174 2.55 -27.88 11.43
C LEU A 174 2.09 -27.12 10.20
N LYS A 175 0.78 -26.90 10.10
CA LYS A 175 0.17 -26.11 9.03
C LYS A 175 -0.07 -24.69 9.56
N VAL A 176 0.41 -23.70 8.81
CA VAL A 176 0.17 -22.27 9.06
C VAL A 176 -0.55 -21.72 7.83
N GLY A 177 -1.75 -21.14 8.04
CA GLY A 177 -2.61 -20.72 6.93
C GLY A 177 -2.99 -21.88 5.99
N GLY A 178 -3.22 -23.08 6.54
CA GLY A 178 -3.66 -24.27 5.80
C GLY A 178 -2.56 -25.05 5.04
N THR A 179 -1.32 -24.57 5.03
CA THR A 179 -0.19 -25.25 4.34
C THR A 179 0.93 -25.60 5.29
N VAL A 180 1.58 -26.75 5.07
CA VAL A 180 2.75 -27.15 5.88
C VAL A 180 3.81 -26.06 5.84
N ALA A 181 4.23 -25.59 7.00
CA ALA A 181 4.98 -24.35 7.16
C ALA A 181 6.43 -24.54 7.61
N THR A 182 6.89 -25.78 7.85
CA THR A 182 8.22 -26.04 8.41
C THR A 182 9.34 -25.39 7.61
N ASP A 183 9.38 -25.61 6.28
CA ASP A 183 10.39 -25.01 5.41
C ASP A 183 10.28 -23.48 5.36
N ARG A 184 9.07 -22.94 5.36
CA ARG A 184 8.84 -21.48 5.35
C ARG A 184 9.25 -20.81 6.65
N MET A 185 9.06 -21.48 7.78
CA MET A 185 9.58 -21.01 9.07
C MET A 185 11.10 -20.99 9.07
N ASP A 186 11.74 -22.01 8.54
CA ASP A 186 13.20 -22.07 8.39
C ASP A 186 13.72 -20.97 7.46
N ASP A 187 13.04 -20.72 6.33
CA ASP A 187 13.38 -19.64 5.41
C ASP A 187 13.21 -18.26 6.06
N ALA A 188 12.16 -18.06 6.86
CA ALA A 188 11.93 -16.82 7.61
C ALA A 188 13.03 -16.58 8.67
N ILE A 189 13.45 -17.64 9.38
CA ILE A 189 14.55 -17.57 10.34
C ILE A 189 15.86 -17.18 9.64
N ILE A 190 16.17 -17.80 8.48
CA ILE A 190 17.36 -17.48 7.69
C ILE A 190 17.31 -16.06 7.15
N ALA A 191 16.15 -15.59 6.70
CA ALA A 191 15.98 -14.22 6.19
C ALA A 191 16.29 -13.17 7.27
N THR A 192 15.95 -13.46 8.53
CA THR A 192 16.21 -12.57 9.66
C THR A 192 17.62 -12.75 10.26
N HIS A 193 18.19 -13.97 10.14
CA HIS A 193 19.50 -14.36 10.68
C HIS A 193 20.33 -15.11 9.63
N PRO A 194 20.83 -14.45 8.60
CA PRO A 194 21.43 -15.08 7.41
C PRO A 194 22.75 -15.83 7.68
N LEU A 195 23.31 -15.74 8.88
CA LEU A 195 24.52 -16.47 9.29
C LEU A 195 24.22 -17.84 9.93
N LEU A 196 22.96 -18.17 10.17
CA LEU A 196 22.56 -19.45 10.73
C LEU A 196 22.58 -20.55 9.65
N PRO A 197 23.31 -21.65 9.86
CA PRO A 197 23.23 -22.78 8.96
C PRO A 197 21.91 -23.54 9.18
N ARG A 198 21.31 -24.04 8.10
CA ARG A 198 20.07 -24.87 8.19
C ARG A 198 20.22 -26.08 9.13
N SER A 199 21.41 -26.62 9.23
CA SER A 199 21.73 -27.75 10.15
C SER A 199 21.60 -27.42 11.64
N SER A 200 21.46 -26.17 12.01
CA SER A 200 21.22 -25.72 13.40
C SER A 200 19.73 -25.59 13.73
N MET A 201 18.84 -25.81 12.78
CA MET A 201 17.41 -25.71 13.00
C MET A 201 16.84 -27.05 13.41
N THR A 202 15.95 -27.03 14.39
CA THR A 202 15.18 -28.21 14.76
C THR A 202 14.06 -28.40 13.75
N ASP A 203 13.83 -29.59 13.26
CA ASP A 203 12.80 -29.91 12.27
C ASP A 203 11.38 -29.69 12.82
N SER A 204 11.19 -29.65 14.12
CA SER A 204 9.89 -29.51 14.79
C SER A 204 9.92 -28.45 15.91
N VAL A 205 8.75 -28.08 16.39
CA VAL A 205 8.62 -27.36 17.68
C VAL A 205 9.23 -28.23 18.78
N PRO A 206 10.11 -27.67 19.63
CA PRO A 206 10.74 -28.47 20.71
C PRO A 206 9.69 -29.04 21.65
N ILE A 207 9.75 -30.35 21.89
CA ILE A 207 8.82 -31.02 22.78
C ILE A 207 9.47 -31.16 24.14
N ASN A 208 8.88 -30.53 25.13
CA ASN A 208 9.25 -30.65 26.53
C ASN A 208 8.13 -31.34 27.34
N GLN A 209 8.38 -31.60 28.62
CA GLN A 209 7.39 -32.27 29.47
C GLN A 209 6.13 -31.45 29.69
N GLU A 210 6.28 -30.12 29.78
CA GLU A 210 5.18 -29.17 29.95
C GLU A 210 4.26 -29.22 28.73
N LEU A 211 4.82 -29.25 27.53
CA LEU A 211 4.07 -29.37 26.29
C LEU A 211 3.25 -30.65 26.24
N LEU A 212 3.82 -31.78 26.62
CA LEU A 212 3.08 -33.06 26.67
C LEU A 212 1.93 -33.04 27.67
N VAL A 213 2.10 -32.39 28.81
CA VAL A 213 1.01 -32.18 29.79
C VAL A 213 -0.10 -31.33 29.16
N GLN A 214 0.27 -30.23 28.53
CA GLN A 214 -0.71 -29.35 27.85
C GLN A 214 -1.51 -30.10 26.78
N VAL A 215 -0.85 -30.87 25.90
CA VAL A 215 -1.54 -31.68 24.88
C VAL A 215 -2.53 -32.66 25.51
N ARG A 216 -2.09 -33.37 26.53
CA ARG A 216 -2.93 -34.36 27.24
C ARG A 216 -4.15 -33.74 27.87
N ASP A 217 -3.97 -32.58 28.51
CA ASP A 217 -5.09 -31.89 29.17
C ASP A 217 -6.08 -31.32 28.14
N ASN A 218 -5.57 -30.81 27.01
CA ASN A 218 -6.42 -30.30 25.95
C ASN A 218 -7.18 -31.43 25.20
N ILE A 219 -6.56 -32.60 24.99
CA ILE A 219 -7.23 -33.76 24.39
C ILE A 219 -8.34 -34.31 25.27
N LYS A 220 -8.20 -34.27 26.60
CA LYS A 220 -9.28 -34.70 27.49
C LYS A 220 -10.56 -33.88 27.26
N VAL A 221 -10.45 -32.61 26.94
CA VAL A 221 -11.60 -31.78 26.61
C VAL A 221 -12.29 -32.29 25.33
N ALA A 222 -11.48 -32.63 24.31
CA ALA A 222 -11.97 -33.22 23.07
C ALA A 222 -12.65 -34.59 23.31
N GLN A 223 -12.03 -35.48 24.11
CA GLN A 223 -12.61 -36.79 24.48
C GLN A 223 -13.95 -36.66 25.21
N THR A 224 -14.06 -35.67 26.09
CA THR A 224 -15.29 -35.46 26.85
C THR A 224 -16.44 -34.97 25.95
N LEU A 225 -16.16 -34.08 24.98
CA LEU A 225 -17.14 -33.59 24.02
C LEU A 225 -17.52 -34.61 22.95
N SER A 226 -16.55 -35.41 22.53
CA SER A 226 -16.72 -36.40 21.46
C SER A 226 -16.12 -37.72 21.89
N PRO A 227 -16.87 -38.58 22.58
CA PRO A 227 -16.43 -39.91 22.96
C PRO A 227 -16.32 -40.80 21.71
N ASP A 228 -15.26 -40.64 20.93
CA ASP A 228 -14.95 -41.33 19.69
C ASP A 228 -13.68 -42.17 19.89
N ALA A 229 -13.72 -43.43 19.42
CA ALA A 229 -12.59 -44.38 19.50
C ALA A 229 -11.31 -43.83 18.82
N ALA A 230 -11.45 -42.95 17.81
CA ALA A 230 -10.30 -42.32 17.15
C ALA A 230 -9.66 -41.25 18.04
N VAL A 231 -10.47 -40.42 18.73
CA VAL A 231 -9.99 -39.44 19.70
C VAL A 231 -9.34 -40.13 20.89
N ASP A 232 -9.95 -41.23 21.40
CA ASP A 232 -9.40 -42.06 22.46
C ASP A 232 -8.05 -42.67 22.04
N SER A 233 -7.95 -43.18 20.82
CA SER A 233 -6.69 -43.76 20.29
C SER A 233 -5.55 -42.73 20.26
N ILE A 234 -5.83 -41.49 19.82
CA ILE A 234 -4.83 -40.41 19.81
C ILE A 234 -4.43 -40.03 21.24
N ALA A 235 -5.40 -39.92 22.14
CA ALA A 235 -5.13 -39.60 23.54
C ALA A 235 -4.26 -40.69 24.21
N ASP A 236 -4.53 -41.96 23.95
CA ASP A 236 -3.75 -43.10 24.46
C ASP A 236 -2.31 -43.06 23.90
N ILE A 237 -2.14 -42.78 22.62
CA ILE A 237 -0.82 -42.62 22.00
C ILE A 237 -0.06 -41.51 22.72
N ILE A 238 -0.65 -40.32 22.84
CA ILE A 238 -0.01 -39.16 23.48
C ILE A 238 0.29 -39.43 24.96
N ALA A 239 -0.56 -40.20 25.66
CA ALA A 239 -0.32 -40.59 27.05
C ALA A 239 0.95 -41.43 27.21
N THR A 240 1.39 -42.18 26.19
CA THR A 240 2.61 -43.00 26.22
C THR A 240 3.88 -42.23 25.87
N LEU A 241 3.78 -41.08 25.26
CA LEU A 241 4.92 -40.25 24.85
C LEU A 241 5.65 -39.67 26.06
N ARG A 242 6.99 -39.61 25.96
CA ARG A 242 7.89 -39.03 26.97
C ARG A 242 8.86 -38.07 26.32
N ALA A 243 9.21 -36.99 26.99
CA ALA A 243 10.07 -35.94 26.45
C ALA A 243 11.49 -36.41 26.10
N ASP A 244 12.00 -37.43 26.75
CA ASP A 244 13.34 -37.98 26.56
C ASP A 244 13.50 -39.01 25.41
N SER A 245 12.38 -39.42 24.81
CA SER A 245 12.36 -40.44 23.73
C SER A 245 11.83 -39.92 22.39
N LEU A 246 11.60 -38.63 22.24
CA LEU A 246 10.65 -38.05 21.30
C LEU A 246 11.16 -37.72 19.90
N ALA A 247 12.44 -37.39 19.73
CA ALA A 247 12.93 -36.89 18.44
C ALA A 247 12.83 -37.89 17.26
N SER A 248 12.75 -39.17 17.53
CA SER A 248 12.63 -40.22 16.51
C SER A 248 11.34 -41.06 16.60
N ALA A 249 10.55 -40.88 17.65
CA ALA A 249 9.39 -41.73 17.94
C ALA A 249 8.04 -41.10 17.51
N VAL A 250 7.95 -39.78 17.42
CA VAL A 250 6.68 -39.10 17.16
C VAL A 250 6.19 -39.30 15.73
N GLU A 251 7.08 -39.17 14.72
CA GLU A 251 6.72 -39.42 13.32
C GLU A 251 6.28 -40.89 13.08
N ALA A 252 6.85 -41.81 13.84
CA ALA A 252 6.50 -43.23 13.73
C ALA A 252 5.20 -43.60 14.46
N VAL A 253 4.77 -42.77 15.40
CA VAL A 253 3.64 -43.02 16.32
C VAL A 253 2.40 -42.20 15.99
N LEU A 254 2.58 -40.99 15.49
CA LEU A 254 1.48 -40.13 15.06
C LEU A 254 1.44 -40.06 13.53
N PRO A 255 0.55 -40.80 12.87
CA PRO A 255 0.45 -40.79 11.42
C PRO A 255 0.03 -39.38 10.92
N ASP A 256 0.43 -39.07 9.69
CA ASP A 256 -0.02 -37.85 9.00
C ASP A 256 -1.56 -37.80 9.01
N GLY A 257 -2.10 -36.63 9.35
CA GLY A 257 -3.55 -36.42 9.46
C GLY A 257 -4.17 -36.73 10.82
N SER A 258 -3.37 -37.15 11.84
CA SER A 258 -3.90 -37.38 13.20
C SER A 258 -4.58 -36.17 13.82
N SER A 259 -4.17 -34.95 13.47
CA SER A 259 -4.80 -33.71 13.94
C SER A 259 -6.23 -33.54 13.43
N ALA A 260 -6.55 -34.06 12.23
CA ALA A 260 -7.89 -33.97 11.63
C ALA A 260 -8.96 -34.73 12.44
N ILE A 261 -8.57 -35.71 13.27
CA ILE A 261 -9.46 -36.42 14.17
C ILE A 261 -10.12 -35.46 15.18
N LEU A 262 -9.47 -34.33 15.46
CA LEU A 262 -9.99 -33.30 16.37
C LEU A 262 -10.91 -32.28 15.69
N ASP A 263 -11.13 -32.33 14.38
CA ASP A 263 -12.01 -31.38 13.67
C ASP A 263 -13.47 -31.51 14.12
N GLN A 264 -13.93 -32.75 14.35
CA GLN A 264 -15.27 -33.00 14.90
C GLN A 264 -15.42 -32.44 16.33
N PRO A 265 -14.52 -32.75 17.30
CA PRO A 265 -14.54 -32.11 18.61
C PRO A 265 -14.55 -30.56 18.56
N VAL A 266 -13.79 -29.93 17.66
CA VAL A 266 -13.83 -28.48 17.46
C VAL A 266 -15.23 -28.03 17.03
N SER A 267 -15.83 -28.69 16.04
CA SER A 267 -17.16 -28.34 15.53
C SER A 267 -18.24 -28.54 16.61
N LEU A 268 -18.14 -29.60 17.42
CA LEU A 268 -19.02 -29.81 18.57
C LEU A 268 -18.84 -28.71 19.62
N ALA A 269 -17.59 -28.29 19.91
CA ALA A 269 -17.32 -27.20 20.85
C ALA A 269 -17.95 -25.87 20.39
N VAL A 270 -17.91 -25.59 19.09
CA VAL A 270 -18.53 -24.39 18.49
C VAL A 270 -20.05 -24.42 18.65
N ALA A 271 -20.68 -25.58 18.52
CA ALA A 271 -22.15 -25.76 18.55
C ALA A 271 -22.71 -26.02 19.95
N ALA A 272 -21.89 -26.49 20.92
CA ALA A 272 -22.34 -26.92 22.24
C ALA A 272 -22.92 -25.79 23.09
N THR A 273 -23.74 -26.13 24.07
CA THR A 273 -24.21 -25.18 25.09
C THR A 273 -23.07 -24.89 26.13
N ASP A 274 -23.17 -23.76 26.81
CA ASP A 274 -22.20 -23.42 27.86
C ASP A 274 -22.14 -24.45 29.01
N GLU A 275 -23.27 -25.14 29.28
CA GLU A 275 -23.34 -26.24 30.24
C GLU A 275 -22.48 -27.44 29.79
N GLN A 276 -22.62 -27.83 28.51
CA GLN A 276 -21.83 -28.89 27.89
C GLN A 276 -20.32 -28.54 27.85
N LEU A 277 -20.02 -27.29 27.50
CA LEU A 277 -18.65 -26.81 27.45
C LEU A 277 -18.00 -26.78 28.86
N ASN A 278 -18.72 -26.33 29.86
CA ASN A 278 -18.28 -26.39 31.26
C ASN A 278 -18.06 -27.82 31.75
N ALA A 279 -18.94 -28.74 31.38
CA ALA A 279 -18.77 -30.16 31.68
C ALA A 279 -17.51 -30.72 31.00
N ALA A 280 -17.30 -30.42 29.73
CA ALA A 280 -16.13 -30.87 28.96
C ALA A 280 -14.80 -30.38 29.56
N ILE A 281 -14.69 -29.12 29.90
CA ILE A 281 -13.50 -28.53 30.54
C ILE A 281 -13.18 -29.23 31.87
N ASN A 282 -14.22 -29.58 32.63
CA ASN A 282 -14.06 -30.28 33.92
C ASN A 282 -13.91 -31.80 33.78
N GLY A 283 -13.95 -32.34 32.55
CA GLY A 283 -13.86 -33.79 32.30
C GLY A 283 -15.11 -34.57 32.74
N ASP A 284 -16.27 -33.91 32.81
CA ASP A 284 -17.56 -34.50 33.18
C ASP A 284 -18.42 -34.74 31.95
N SER A 285 -18.55 -36.00 31.53
CA SER A 285 -19.34 -36.39 30.37
C SER A 285 -20.86 -36.51 30.66
N SER A 286 -21.30 -36.24 31.91
CA SER A 286 -22.70 -36.43 32.30
C SER A 286 -23.70 -35.47 31.62
N ALA A 287 -23.23 -34.30 31.20
CA ALA A 287 -24.01 -33.30 30.47
C ALA A 287 -23.94 -33.50 28.93
N ILE A 288 -23.11 -34.41 28.47
CA ILE A 288 -22.91 -34.70 27.04
C ILE A 288 -23.94 -35.77 26.61
N PRO A 289 -24.74 -35.52 25.57
CA PRO A 289 -25.68 -36.56 25.08
C PRO A 289 -24.94 -37.83 24.66
N THR A 290 -25.44 -38.99 25.11
CA THR A 290 -24.87 -40.31 24.77
C THR A 290 -25.40 -40.88 23.46
N ASP A 291 -26.37 -40.22 22.81
CA ASP A 291 -26.77 -40.61 21.47
C ASP A 291 -25.63 -40.32 20.50
N PRO A 292 -25.26 -41.26 19.61
CA PRO A 292 -24.29 -40.96 18.59
C PRO A 292 -24.80 -39.71 17.82
N PRO A 293 -23.95 -38.69 17.63
CA PRO A 293 -24.33 -37.59 16.77
C PRO A 293 -24.76 -38.17 15.43
N ALA A 294 -25.82 -37.63 14.84
CA ALA A 294 -26.09 -37.87 13.42
C ALA A 294 -24.77 -37.80 12.66
N ASP A 295 -24.58 -38.71 11.69
CA ASP A 295 -23.34 -38.77 10.91
C ASP A 295 -22.73 -37.39 10.78
N PRO A 296 -21.43 -37.20 11.12
CA PRO A 296 -20.82 -35.87 11.05
C PRO A 296 -21.11 -35.28 9.67
N PRO A 297 -21.48 -34.00 9.58
CA PRO A 297 -21.58 -33.38 8.27
C PRO A 297 -20.29 -33.72 7.52
N PRO A 298 -20.34 -34.03 6.23
CA PRO A 298 -19.15 -34.32 5.46
C PRO A 298 -18.12 -33.22 5.73
N ALA A 299 -16.88 -33.63 5.97
CA ALA A 299 -15.82 -32.67 6.28
C ALA A 299 -15.77 -31.60 5.19
N ASN A 300 -15.76 -30.33 5.61
CA ASN A 300 -15.70 -29.21 4.68
C ASN A 300 -14.49 -29.37 3.74
N ARG A 301 -14.72 -29.23 2.46
CA ARG A 301 -13.71 -29.29 1.40
C ARG A 301 -13.37 -27.89 0.95
N ALA A 302 -12.10 -27.59 0.83
CA ALA A 302 -11.65 -26.29 0.37
C ALA A 302 -12.25 -25.94 -1.01
N PRO A 303 -12.63 -24.67 -1.22
CA PRO A 303 -13.03 -24.20 -2.53
C PRO A 303 -11.90 -24.39 -3.53
N VAL A 304 -12.23 -24.52 -4.80
CA VAL A 304 -11.26 -24.62 -5.89
C VAL A 304 -11.29 -23.34 -6.71
N LEU A 305 -10.18 -22.63 -6.77
CA LEU A 305 -10.00 -21.42 -7.56
C LEU A 305 -9.22 -21.73 -8.83
N SER A 306 -9.75 -21.33 -9.98
CA SER A 306 -9.15 -21.62 -11.27
C SER A 306 -9.28 -20.44 -12.24
N GLY A 307 -8.45 -20.45 -13.27
CA GLY A 307 -8.45 -19.44 -14.31
C GLY A 307 -7.02 -19.03 -14.70
N THR A 308 -6.89 -18.38 -15.83
CA THR A 308 -5.60 -17.84 -16.29
C THR A 308 -5.71 -16.32 -16.27
N PRO A 309 -4.98 -15.62 -15.38
CA PRO A 309 -4.99 -14.17 -15.36
C PRO A 309 -4.51 -13.56 -16.67
N VAL A 310 -5.13 -12.46 -17.06
CA VAL A 310 -4.63 -11.61 -18.14
C VAL A 310 -3.43 -10.83 -17.60
N THR A 311 -2.27 -11.01 -18.22
CA THR A 311 -0.99 -10.47 -17.72
C THR A 311 -0.54 -9.19 -18.41
N ASN A 312 -1.26 -8.75 -19.44
CA ASN A 312 -0.93 -7.54 -20.19
C ASN A 312 -2.21 -6.74 -20.48
N VAL A 313 -2.11 -5.44 -20.39
CA VAL A 313 -3.15 -4.49 -20.81
C VAL A 313 -2.47 -3.26 -21.37
N LEU A 314 -3.04 -2.67 -22.42
CA LEU A 314 -2.65 -1.33 -22.87
C LEU A 314 -3.29 -0.30 -21.93
N GLU A 315 -2.60 0.80 -21.67
CA GLU A 315 -3.27 1.91 -21.02
C GLU A 315 -4.48 2.38 -21.84
N ASP A 316 -5.39 3.10 -21.21
CA ASP A 316 -6.68 3.52 -21.75
C ASP A 316 -7.59 2.37 -22.24
N SER A 317 -7.14 1.12 -22.12
CA SER A 317 -7.93 -0.06 -22.44
C SER A 317 -8.53 -0.69 -21.18
N VAL A 318 -9.72 -1.25 -21.33
CA VAL A 318 -10.39 -1.95 -20.23
C VAL A 318 -9.67 -3.26 -19.94
N TYR A 319 -9.20 -3.39 -18.71
CA TYR A 319 -8.77 -4.66 -18.14
C TYR A 319 -9.93 -5.30 -17.41
N GLN A 320 -10.15 -6.59 -17.63
CA GLN A 320 -11.08 -7.39 -16.85
C GLN A 320 -10.57 -8.82 -16.74
N TYR A 321 -10.52 -9.32 -15.52
CA TYR A 321 -10.24 -10.71 -15.22
C TYR A 321 -11.24 -11.21 -14.19
N GLN A 322 -11.81 -12.39 -14.43
CA GLN A 322 -12.69 -13.08 -13.51
C GLN A 322 -12.22 -14.51 -13.37
N PRO A 323 -11.78 -14.92 -12.17
CA PRO A 323 -11.50 -16.33 -11.89
C PRO A 323 -12.80 -17.13 -11.85
N ALA A 324 -12.70 -18.44 -12.03
CA ALA A 324 -13.77 -19.37 -11.72
C ALA A 324 -13.51 -20.01 -10.36
N ALA A 325 -14.51 -20.04 -9.51
CA ALA A 325 -14.44 -20.72 -8.22
C ALA A 325 -15.61 -21.67 -8.05
N THR A 326 -15.35 -22.83 -7.48
CA THR A 326 -16.36 -23.83 -7.13
C THR A 326 -16.11 -24.36 -5.74
N ASP A 327 -17.16 -24.64 -5.03
CA ASP A 327 -17.12 -25.34 -3.78
C ASP A 327 -17.87 -26.67 -3.89
N ALA A 328 -17.27 -27.73 -3.37
CA ALA A 328 -17.82 -29.08 -3.50
C ALA A 328 -18.93 -29.38 -2.48
N ASP A 329 -19.04 -28.57 -1.44
CA ASP A 329 -20.07 -28.66 -0.39
C ASP A 329 -21.20 -27.66 -0.64
N GLY A 330 -20.97 -26.73 -1.58
CA GLY A 330 -21.96 -25.71 -1.98
C GLY A 330 -21.96 -24.47 -1.11
N ASP A 331 -20.86 -24.23 -0.40
CA ASP A 331 -20.72 -23.11 0.52
C ASP A 331 -20.64 -21.75 -0.19
N THR A 332 -20.99 -20.71 0.54
CA THR A 332 -20.92 -19.35 0.00
C THR A 332 -19.49 -18.86 -0.08
N LEU A 333 -19.04 -18.57 -1.31
CA LEU A 333 -17.68 -18.14 -1.56
C LEU A 333 -17.52 -16.63 -1.42
N SER A 334 -16.42 -16.24 -0.80
CA SER A 334 -15.95 -14.85 -0.73
C SER A 334 -14.53 -14.74 -1.29
N PHE A 335 -14.25 -13.62 -1.97
CA PHE A 335 -12.96 -13.41 -2.63
C PHE A 335 -12.19 -12.28 -1.97
N SER A 336 -10.86 -12.41 -1.99
CA SER A 336 -9.93 -11.38 -1.57
C SER A 336 -8.75 -11.27 -2.53
N ILE A 337 -8.04 -10.15 -2.49
CA ILE A 337 -6.90 -9.90 -3.36
C ILE A 337 -5.79 -9.18 -2.61
N GLN A 338 -4.56 -9.62 -2.81
CA GLN A 338 -3.37 -8.94 -2.34
C GLN A 338 -2.64 -8.25 -3.50
N ASN A 339 -1.93 -7.17 -3.19
CA ASN A 339 -1.18 -6.36 -4.14
C ASN A 339 -2.03 -5.88 -5.33
N ARG A 340 -3.30 -5.57 -5.09
CA ARG A 340 -4.21 -5.04 -6.10
C ARG A 340 -3.62 -3.77 -6.73
N PRO A 341 -3.53 -3.66 -8.06
CA PRO A 341 -3.14 -2.42 -8.72
C PRO A 341 -4.04 -1.25 -8.31
N GLY A 342 -3.44 -0.08 -8.07
CA GLY A 342 -4.20 1.11 -7.64
C GLY A 342 -5.26 1.59 -8.64
N TRP A 343 -5.09 1.29 -9.92
CA TRP A 343 -6.03 1.62 -10.99
C TRP A 343 -7.20 0.62 -11.12
N ALA A 344 -7.12 -0.54 -10.47
CA ALA A 344 -8.13 -1.59 -10.58
C ALA A 344 -9.06 -1.62 -9.36
N THR A 345 -10.29 -2.05 -9.56
CA THR A 345 -11.28 -2.40 -8.55
C THR A 345 -11.41 -3.91 -8.45
N PHE A 346 -11.74 -4.40 -7.28
CA PHE A 346 -11.95 -5.81 -7.03
C PHE A 346 -13.32 -6.06 -6.39
N ASN A 347 -14.05 -7.03 -6.89
CA ASN A 347 -15.35 -7.41 -6.35
C ASN A 347 -15.21 -8.64 -5.47
N THR A 348 -15.42 -8.49 -4.17
CA THR A 348 -15.24 -9.55 -3.18
C THR A 348 -16.29 -10.67 -3.24
N SER A 349 -17.39 -10.48 -3.96
CA SER A 349 -18.43 -11.52 -4.14
C SER A 349 -18.22 -12.33 -5.41
N THR A 350 -17.56 -11.79 -6.43
CA THR A 350 -17.41 -12.45 -7.73
C THR A 350 -15.95 -12.70 -8.16
N GLY A 351 -14.99 -12.16 -7.40
CA GLY A 351 -13.57 -12.24 -7.74
C GLY A 351 -13.15 -11.39 -8.96
N VAL A 352 -14.04 -10.56 -9.49
CA VAL A 352 -13.74 -9.75 -10.68
C VAL A 352 -12.72 -8.65 -10.32
N LEU A 353 -11.60 -8.67 -11.02
CA LEU A 353 -10.61 -7.59 -11.03
C LEU A 353 -10.77 -6.81 -12.34
N SER A 354 -11.08 -5.52 -12.27
CA SER A 354 -11.32 -4.70 -13.46
C SER A 354 -10.89 -3.25 -13.26
N GLY A 355 -10.55 -2.57 -14.35
CA GLY A 355 -10.18 -1.16 -14.36
C GLY A 355 -9.69 -0.71 -15.72
N THR A 356 -9.37 0.57 -15.85
CA THR A 356 -8.77 1.16 -17.04
C THR A 356 -7.57 1.97 -16.59
N PRO A 357 -6.35 1.43 -16.72
CA PRO A 357 -5.15 2.19 -16.36
C PRO A 357 -4.94 3.34 -17.35
N ASN A 358 -4.39 4.43 -16.89
CA ASN A 358 -3.99 5.57 -17.70
C ASN A 358 -2.46 5.65 -17.81
N ASN A 359 -1.94 6.60 -18.59
CA ASN A 359 -0.53 6.81 -18.85
C ASN A 359 0.34 6.84 -17.56
N SER A 360 -0.10 7.50 -16.50
CA SER A 360 0.65 7.55 -15.23
C SER A 360 0.78 6.19 -14.52
N GLN A 361 0.11 5.17 -15.03
CA GLN A 361 0.02 3.82 -14.47
C GLN A 361 0.69 2.77 -15.36
N VAL A 362 1.41 3.20 -16.39
CA VAL A 362 2.27 2.34 -17.20
C VAL A 362 3.36 1.72 -16.32
N GLY A 363 3.52 0.39 -16.42
CA GLY A 363 4.49 -0.33 -15.60
C GLY A 363 4.07 -1.74 -15.23
N ILE A 364 4.81 -2.35 -14.32
CA ILE A 364 4.60 -3.73 -13.87
C ILE A 364 4.04 -3.72 -12.45
N TYR A 365 2.91 -4.37 -12.26
CA TYR A 365 2.26 -4.63 -10.98
C TYR A 365 2.48 -6.09 -10.62
N SER A 366 3.31 -6.33 -9.62
CA SER A 366 3.82 -7.68 -9.31
C SER A 366 3.16 -8.32 -8.11
N ASN A 367 3.28 -9.66 -8.03
CA ASN A 367 2.88 -10.48 -6.88
C ASN A 367 1.37 -10.33 -6.54
N ILE A 368 0.52 -10.19 -7.54
CA ILE A 368 -0.92 -10.15 -7.33
C ILE A 368 -1.38 -11.57 -6.99
N LEU A 369 -2.07 -11.71 -5.87
CA LEU A 369 -2.62 -12.97 -5.39
C LEU A 369 -4.12 -12.82 -5.19
N VAL A 370 -4.90 -13.65 -5.87
CA VAL A 370 -6.35 -13.75 -5.68
C VAL A 370 -6.64 -14.97 -4.84
N MET A 371 -7.50 -14.82 -3.84
CA MET A 371 -7.88 -15.88 -2.93
C MET A 371 -9.41 -16.01 -2.90
N VAL A 372 -9.89 -17.22 -2.67
CA VAL A 372 -11.29 -17.53 -2.39
C VAL A 372 -11.39 -18.25 -1.06
N SER A 373 -12.43 -17.99 -0.31
CA SER A 373 -12.76 -18.67 0.96
C SER A 373 -14.24 -19.07 0.97
N ASP A 374 -14.50 -20.22 1.55
CA ASP A 374 -15.83 -20.74 1.90
C ASP A 374 -16.25 -20.32 3.32
N GLY A 375 -15.37 -19.61 4.05
CA GLY A 375 -15.55 -19.22 5.45
C GLY A 375 -14.70 -20.03 6.43
N GLU A 376 -14.20 -21.22 6.03
CA GLU A 376 -13.35 -22.09 6.84
C GLU A 376 -12.01 -22.37 6.17
N LEU A 377 -12.04 -22.67 4.89
CA LEU A 377 -10.88 -23.03 4.09
C LEU A 377 -10.68 -22.01 2.96
N THR A 378 -9.51 -22.03 2.35
CA THR A 378 -9.15 -21.09 1.30
C THR A 378 -8.40 -21.79 0.17
N ASP A 379 -8.53 -21.24 -1.05
CA ASP A 379 -7.64 -21.54 -2.17
C ASP A 379 -7.17 -20.24 -2.80
N SER A 380 -6.05 -20.28 -3.53
CA SER A 380 -5.42 -19.10 -4.08
C SER A 380 -4.89 -19.31 -5.49
N LEU A 381 -4.92 -18.24 -6.28
CA LEU A 381 -4.42 -18.21 -7.64
C LEU A 381 -3.38 -17.09 -7.79
N GLY A 382 -2.18 -17.48 -8.15
CA GLY A 382 -1.02 -16.61 -8.27
C GLY A 382 0.20 -17.13 -7.49
N PRO A 383 1.17 -16.27 -7.21
CA PRO A 383 1.22 -14.85 -7.61
C PRO A 383 1.42 -14.65 -9.11
N PHE A 384 0.80 -13.60 -9.67
CA PHE A 384 0.98 -13.21 -11.07
C PHE A 384 1.27 -11.71 -11.19
N ASN A 385 1.71 -11.30 -12.37
CA ASN A 385 2.00 -9.90 -12.65
C ASN A 385 1.06 -9.37 -13.73
N ILE A 386 0.73 -8.08 -13.67
CA ILE A 386 0.06 -7.36 -14.75
C ILE A 386 1.01 -6.29 -15.25
N THR A 387 1.28 -6.29 -16.55
CA THR A 387 2.05 -5.24 -17.23
C THR A 387 1.08 -4.30 -17.96
N VAL A 388 1.07 -3.05 -17.55
CA VAL A 388 0.43 -1.97 -18.29
C VAL A 388 1.42 -1.45 -19.31
N GLN A 389 1.09 -1.61 -20.58
CA GLN A 389 1.91 -1.19 -21.70
C GLN A 389 1.49 0.19 -22.18
N ASN A 390 2.48 1.00 -22.51
CA ASN A 390 2.27 2.32 -23.08
C ASN A 390 1.61 2.23 -24.45
N THR A 391 0.73 3.17 -24.74
CA THR A 391 0.18 3.45 -26.06
C THR A 391 0.44 4.92 -26.36
N ASN A 392 1.09 5.21 -27.47
CA ASN A 392 1.43 6.59 -27.78
C ASN A 392 0.22 7.53 -27.76
N ASP A 393 0.26 8.49 -26.86
CA ASP A 393 -0.68 9.60 -26.78
C ASP A 393 -0.23 10.77 -27.67
N ALA A 394 -1.18 11.50 -28.20
CA ALA A 394 -0.83 12.64 -29.04
C ALA A 394 -0.41 13.85 -28.19
N PRO A 395 0.62 14.61 -28.64
CA PRO A 395 1.02 15.80 -27.93
C PRO A 395 -0.10 16.84 -27.85
N SER A 396 -0.09 17.62 -26.79
CA SER A 396 -0.92 18.80 -26.62
C SER A 396 -0.19 20.04 -27.19
N LEU A 397 -0.93 20.94 -27.84
CA LEU A 397 -0.38 22.18 -28.37
C LEU A 397 -1.40 23.32 -28.15
N SER A 398 -0.95 24.42 -27.54
CA SER A 398 -1.81 25.56 -27.25
C SER A 398 -1.05 26.88 -27.33
N GLY A 399 -1.78 27.95 -27.51
CA GLY A 399 -1.25 29.31 -27.56
C GLY A 399 -1.95 30.19 -28.61
N SER A 400 -1.84 31.50 -28.45
CA SER A 400 -2.36 32.48 -29.40
C SER A 400 -1.26 33.46 -29.75
N ALA A 401 -0.89 33.48 -31.01
CA ALA A 401 0.10 34.41 -31.55
C ALA A 401 -0.48 35.84 -31.63
N ALA A 402 0.36 36.83 -31.36
CA ALA A 402 -0.01 38.21 -31.66
C ALA A 402 -0.19 38.38 -33.17
N THR A 403 -1.31 39.03 -33.56
CA THR A 403 -1.72 39.20 -34.96
C THR A 403 -1.08 40.41 -35.64
N SER A 404 -0.28 41.20 -34.93
CA SER A 404 0.42 42.36 -35.47
C SER A 404 1.84 42.48 -34.95
N ALA A 405 2.72 43.03 -35.77
CA ALA A 405 4.07 43.39 -35.43
C ALA A 405 4.38 44.79 -35.98
N ALA A 406 5.18 45.58 -35.29
CA ALA A 406 5.67 46.85 -35.81
C ALA A 406 6.99 46.65 -36.54
N ALA A 407 7.19 47.31 -37.67
CA ALA A 407 8.52 47.33 -38.31
C ALA A 407 9.55 47.95 -37.34
N GLY A 408 10.73 47.34 -37.20
CA GLY A 408 11.74 47.69 -36.21
C GLY A 408 11.47 47.14 -34.79
N GLY A 409 10.27 46.61 -34.52
CA GLY A 409 9.90 46.02 -33.22
C GLY A 409 10.20 44.50 -33.18
N PHE A 410 10.63 44.02 -32.02
CA PHE A 410 10.84 42.59 -31.83
C PHE A 410 9.50 41.85 -31.62
N TYR A 411 9.26 40.84 -32.43
CA TYR A 411 8.13 39.93 -32.34
C TYR A 411 8.60 38.58 -31.76
N SER A 412 7.81 38.01 -30.87
CA SER A 412 8.07 36.67 -30.35
C SER A 412 6.74 36.01 -29.96
N PHE A 413 6.59 34.79 -30.41
CA PHE A 413 5.53 33.87 -29.97
C PHE A 413 6.13 32.48 -29.74
N GLN A 414 5.78 31.88 -28.60
CA GLN A 414 6.12 30.52 -28.28
C GLN A 414 4.86 29.80 -27.81
N PRO A 415 4.45 28.73 -28.49
CA PRO A 415 3.33 27.91 -28.03
C PRO A 415 3.70 27.13 -26.77
N ASN A 416 2.70 26.70 -26.00
CA ASN A 416 2.87 25.69 -24.96
C ASN A 416 2.59 24.33 -25.56
N ALA A 417 3.48 23.37 -25.29
CA ALA A 417 3.31 21.98 -25.71
C ALA A 417 3.75 21.04 -24.59
N SER A 418 3.10 19.92 -24.50
CA SER A 418 3.47 18.82 -23.61
C SER A 418 2.98 17.52 -24.22
N ASP A 419 3.70 16.47 -23.91
CA ASP A 419 3.32 15.11 -24.28
C ASP A 419 2.96 14.31 -23.04
N PRO A 420 1.86 13.55 -23.04
CA PRO A 420 1.49 12.71 -21.90
C PRO A 420 2.51 11.58 -21.63
N ASP A 421 3.10 11.00 -22.68
CA ASP A 421 4.10 9.94 -22.59
C ASP A 421 5.49 10.48 -22.20
N GLY A 422 5.67 11.79 -22.30
CA GLY A 422 6.95 12.45 -22.07
C GLY A 422 7.90 12.35 -23.25
N ASP A 423 7.38 12.09 -24.45
CA ASP A 423 8.16 11.98 -25.68
C ASP A 423 8.80 13.32 -26.09
N ASP A 424 9.92 13.23 -26.78
CA ASP A 424 10.64 14.39 -27.31
C ASP A 424 9.82 15.06 -28.42
N LEU A 425 9.50 16.33 -28.20
CA LEU A 425 8.68 17.12 -29.12
C LEU A 425 9.52 17.84 -30.16
N THR A 426 9.12 17.72 -31.42
CA THR A 426 9.67 18.49 -32.53
C THR A 426 8.61 19.40 -33.15
N PHE A 427 8.99 20.64 -33.44
CA PHE A 427 8.08 21.65 -33.99
C PHE A 427 8.37 21.93 -35.47
N THR A 428 7.31 22.17 -36.21
CA THR A 428 7.37 22.60 -37.60
C THR A 428 6.49 23.83 -37.80
N ILE A 429 6.81 24.60 -38.82
CA ILE A 429 6.05 25.77 -39.24
C ILE A 429 5.83 25.77 -40.73
N THR A 430 4.61 26.08 -41.17
CA THR A 430 4.29 26.33 -42.58
C THR A 430 4.06 27.83 -42.79
N LYS A 431 4.40 28.33 -43.97
CA LYS A 431 4.27 29.76 -44.36
C LYS A 431 4.97 30.69 -43.37
N ARG A 432 6.14 30.32 -42.86
CA ARG A 432 6.95 31.18 -41.99
C ARG A 432 7.25 32.51 -42.71
N PRO A 433 7.01 33.68 -42.05
CA PRO A 433 7.44 34.96 -42.56
C PRO A 433 8.94 34.99 -42.84
N SER A 434 9.35 35.64 -43.93
CA SER A 434 10.78 35.71 -44.35
C SER A 434 11.66 36.41 -43.28
N TRP A 435 11.11 37.35 -42.54
CA TRP A 435 11.81 38.12 -41.50
C TRP A 435 11.91 37.36 -40.16
N ALA A 436 11.18 36.27 -40.00
CA ALA A 436 11.14 35.53 -38.74
C ALA A 436 12.03 34.28 -38.75
N PHE A 437 12.63 33.99 -37.63
CA PHE A 437 13.30 32.73 -37.30
C PHE A 437 12.33 31.80 -36.55
N PHE A 438 12.45 30.52 -36.76
CA PHE A 438 11.69 29.49 -36.06
C PHE A 438 12.63 28.48 -35.44
N ASN A 439 12.43 28.20 -34.14
CA ASN A 439 13.19 27.18 -33.41
C ASN A 439 12.36 25.87 -33.38
N THR A 440 12.92 24.79 -33.90
CA THR A 440 12.26 23.49 -34.04
C THR A 440 12.16 22.70 -32.74
N ASP A 441 12.92 23.06 -31.72
CA ASP A 441 12.92 22.37 -30.43
C ASP A 441 11.92 23.00 -29.45
N THR A 442 11.62 24.30 -29.63
CA THR A 442 10.74 25.04 -28.70
C THR A 442 9.47 25.57 -29.33
N GLY A 443 9.36 25.48 -30.66
CA GLY A 443 8.22 26.04 -31.41
C GLY A 443 8.23 27.58 -31.45
N ARG A 444 9.30 28.24 -31.00
CA ARG A 444 9.37 29.69 -30.92
C ARG A 444 9.53 30.32 -32.30
N LEU A 445 8.58 31.19 -32.67
CA LEU A 445 8.65 32.09 -33.83
C LEU A 445 9.07 33.47 -33.32
N SER A 446 10.19 34.01 -33.83
CA SER A 446 10.69 35.31 -33.39
C SER A 446 11.44 36.04 -34.49
N GLY A 447 11.47 37.37 -34.45
CA GLY A 447 12.23 38.17 -35.40
C GLY A 447 11.92 39.65 -35.25
N THR A 448 12.62 40.47 -36.06
CA THR A 448 12.40 41.91 -36.12
C THR A 448 12.17 42.29 -37.59
N PRO A 449 10.89 42.46 -38.00
CA PRO A 449 10.58 42.85 -39.39
C PRO A 449 11.13 44.23 -39.70
N ALA A 450 11.63 44.44 -40.91
CA ALA A 450 11.99 45.78 -41.41
C ALA A 450 10.78 46.49 -42.05
N ASN A 451 10.91 47.74 -42.40
CA ASN A 451 9.86 48.47 -43.11
C ASN A 451 9.48 47.83 -44.48
N GLY A 452 10.45 47.19 -45.12
CA GLY A 452 10.22 46.46 -46.37
C GLY A 452 9.40 45.19 -46.20
N ASP A 453 9.21 44.72 -44.99
CA ASP A 453 8.40 43.55 -44.66
C ASP A 453 6.94 43.93 -44.33
N ALA A 454 6.56 45.22 -44.46
CA ALA A 454 5.20 45.67 -44.18
C ALA A 454 4.19 44.92 -45.07
N GLY A 455 3.15 44.36 -44.44
CA GLY A 455 2.16 43.53 -45.13
C GLY A 455 1.58 42.44 -44.20
N THR A 456 0.69 41.63 -44.77
CA THR A 456 0.05 40.55 -44.03
C THR A 456 0.62 39.19 -44.47
N TYR A 457 1.09 38.44 -43.49
CA TYR A 457 1.56 37.06 -43.63
C TYR A 457 0.48 36.13 -43.09
N ASP A 458 -0.29 35.52 -43.95
CA ASP A 458 -1.44 34.69 -43.60
C ASP A 458 -1.19 33.19 -43.72
N GLY A 459 -2.05 32.40 -43.05
CA GLY A 459 -2.04 30.96 -43.10
C GLY A 459 -0.79 30.33 -42.45
N ILE A 460 -0.20 31.01 -41.48
CA ILE A 460 0.91 30.47 -40.68
C ILE A 460 0.34 29.37 -39.78
N ILE A 461 0.94 28.17 -39.83
CA ILE A 461 0.55 27.07 -38.97
C ILE A 461 1.82 26.55 -38.27
N ILE A 462 1.76 26.48 -36.95
CA ILE A 462 2.77 25.81 -36.12
C ILE A 462 2.19 24.46 -35.70
N SER A 463 3.00 23.42 -35.86
CA SER A 463 2.66 22.06 -35.49
C SER A 463 3.74 21.47 -34.57
N VAL A 464 3.33 20.55 -33.70
CA VAL A 464 4.21 19.77 -32.87
C VAL A 464 4.01 18.29 -33.17
N SER A 465 5.05 17.49 -33.09
CA SER A 465 5.02 16.03 -33.24
C SER A 465 5.88 15.38 -32.18
N ASP A 466 5.41 14.23 -31.65
CA ASP A 466 6.10 13.28 -30.80
C ASP A 466 6.92 12.23 -31.60
N GLY A 467 6.92 12.33 -32.93
CA GLY A 467 7.51 11.35 -33.84
C GLY A 467 6.48 10.37 -34.46
N SER A 468 5.33 10.20 -33.84
CA SER A 468 4.25 9.30 -34.25
C SER A 468 3.00 10.07 -34.68
N VAL A 469 2.59 11.03 -33.92
CA VAL A 469 1.39 11.83 -34.13
C VAL A 469 1.74 13.32 -34.15
N SER A 470 0.92 14.14 -34.81
CA SER A 470 1.12 15.59 -34.85
C SER A 470 -0.14 16.35 -34.48
N ARG A 471 0.05 17.51 -33.82
CA ARG A 471 -1.00 18.48 -33.52
C ARG A 471 -0.60 19.84 -34.03
N SER A 472 -1.59 20.61 -34.48
CA SER A 472 -1.38 21.93 -35.06
C SER A 472 -2.22 22.98 -34.39
N LEU A 473 -1.69 24.18 -34.24
CA LEU A 473 -2.48 25.37 -33.91
C LEU A 473 -3.39 25.71 -35.10
N PRO A 474 -4.52 26.38 -34.88
CA PRO A 474 -5.27 27.02 -35.96
C PRO A 474 -4.37 27.97 -36.78
N ALA A 475 -4.58 28.03 -38.06
CA ALA A 475 -3.86 28.97 -38.92
C ALA A 475 -4.07 30.43 -38.42
N PHE A 476 -3.01 31.20 -38.36
CA PHE A 476 -3.03 32.58 -37.93
C PHE A 476 -2.33 33.51 -38.96
N ALA A 477 -2.52 34.80 -38.80
CA ALA A 477 -1.87 35.82 -39.61
C ALA A 477 -1.10 36.79 -38.74
N ILE A 478 -0.03 37.38 -39.28
CA ILE A 478 0.71 38.48 -38.64
C ILE A 478 0.75 39.64 -39.65
N THR A 479 0.20 40.79 -39.27
CA THR A 479 0.29 42.02 -40.05
C THR A 479 1.47 42.86 -39.53
N VAL A 480 2.43 43.07 -40.39
CA VAL A 480 3.55 44.00 -40.14
C VAL A 480 3.14 45.41 -40.51
N ASN A 481 3.08 46.27 -39.52
CA ASN A 481 2.78 47.70 -39.71
C ASN A 481 4.11 48.44 -39.97
N ALA A 482 4.15 49.21 -41.06
CA ALA A 482 5.30 50.07 -41.32
C ALA A 482 5.52 51.07 -40.17
N SER A 483 6.74 51.32 -39.81
CA SER A 483 7.06 52.45 -38.93
C SER A 483 6.98 53.74 -39.72
N LEU A 484 6.24 54.70 -39.23
CA LEU A 484 6.29 56.07 -39.80
C LEU A 484 7.72 56.59 -39.63
N PRO A 485 8.29 57.25 -40.67
CA PRO A 485 9.54 57.95 -40.48
C PRO A 485 9.42 58.93 -39.31
N SER A 486 10.45 58.95 -38.46
CA SER A 486 10.46 59.92 -37.37
C SER A 486 10.54 61.33 -37.94
N ASN A 487 9.59 62.19 -37.49
CA ASN A 487 9.59 63.60 -37.87
C ASN A 487 10.91 64.27 -37.46
N ARG A 488 11.54 64.94 -38.40
CA ARG A 488 12.78 65.67 -38.18
C ARG A 488 12.42 67.18 -38.01
N ALA A 489 13.08 67.85 -37.09
CA ALA A 489 12.87 69.25 -36.86
C ALA A 489 13.28 70.09 -38.06
N PRO A 490 12.48 71.12 -38.43
CA PRO A 490 12.86 72.04 -39.49
C PRO A 490 14.14 72.79 -39.17
N VAL A 491 14.87 73.10 -40.21
CA VAL A 491 16.10 73.90 -40.12
C VAL A 491 15.79 75.32 -40.67
N ILE A 492 16.11 76.37 -39.89
CA ILE A 492 15.98 77.76 -40.29
C ILE A 492 17.35 78.40 -40.30
N GLY A 493 17.58 79.26 -41.31
CA GLY A 493 18.81 80.04 -41.47
C GLY A 493 18.58 81.40 -42.08
N GLY A 494 19.64 82.16 -42.22
CA GLY A 494 19.62 83.51 -42.75
C GLY A 494 20.36 84.48 -41.84
N ALA A 495 20.83 85.53 -42.40
CA ALA A 495 21.49 86.65 -41.69
C ALA A 495 20.74 87.94 -41.91
N PRO A 496 19.94 88.41 -40.92
CA PRO A 496 19.24 89.69 -41.03
C PRO A 496 20.22 90.86 -40.99
N ALA A 497 19.93 91.90 -41.74
CA ALA A 497 20.69 93.15 -41.60
C ALA A 497 20.47 93.75 -40.20
N SER A 498 21.59 94.14 -39.55
CA SER A 498 21.57 94.68 -38.18
C SER A 498 21.25 96.15 -38.10
N SER A 499 21.14 96.84 -39.23
CA SER A 499 20.76 98.25 -39.31
C SER A 499 20.01 98.57 -40.59
N VAL A 500 19.12 99.59 -40.51
CA VAL A 500 18.41 100.11 -41.65
C VAL A 500 18.38 101.64 -41.48
N ALA A 501 18.55 102.40 -42.59
CA ALA A 501 18.46 103.87 -42.57
C ALA A 501 17.00 104.32 -42.42
N GLU A 502 16.78 105.51 -41.84
CA GLU A 502 15.47 106.15 -41.78
C GLU A 502 14.91 106.32 -43.20
N ASP A 503 13.57 106.15 -43.32
CA ASP A 503 12.85 106.14 -44.59
C ASP A 503 13.22 105.07 -45.60
N SER A 504 14.03 104.11 -45.21
CA SER A 504 14.40 102.92 -46.06
C SER A 504 13.61 101.69 -45.71
N VAL A 505 13.30 100.87 -46.74
CA VAL A 505 12.59 99.59 -46.52
C VAL A 505 13.53 98.56 -45.99
N TYR A 506 13.17 97.95 -44.85
CA TYR A 506 13.87 96.76 -44.34
C TYR A 506 13.14 95.53 -44.84
N VAL A 507 13.91 94.51 -45.32
CA VAL A 507 13.34 93.24 -45.70
C VAL A 507 14.33 92.15 -45.27
N PHE A 508 13.84 91.20 -44.50
CA PHE A 508 14.54 89.96 -44.21
C PHE A 508 13.64 88.75 -44.56
N LEU A 509 14.16 87.80 -45.31
CA LEU A 509 13.49 86.54 -45.65
C LEU A 509 14.39 85.42 -45.20
N PRO A 510 14.05 84.67 -44.14
CA PRO A 510 14.81 83.54 -43.75
C PRO A 510 14.71 82.41 -44.78
N THR A 511 15.71 81.57 -44.84
CA THR A 511 15.63 80.30 -45.52
C THR A 511 15.24 79.23 -44.51
N ALA A 512 14.26 78.41 -44.84
CA ALA A 512 13.92 77.26 -43.99
C ALA A 512 13.58 76.05 -44.87
N SER A 513 13.89 74.90 -44.35
CA SER A 513 13.53 73.66 -44.97
C SER A 513 13.20 72.63 -43.90
N ASP A 514 12.26 71.77 -44.19
CA ASP A 514 11.98 70.55 -43.43
C ASP A 514 12.44 69.34 -44.24
N ALA A 515 13.09 68.45 -43.56
CA ALA A 515 13.66 67.24 -44.21
C ALA A 515 12.61 66.19 -44.52
N ASP A 516 11.43 66.22 -43.90
CA ASP A 516 10.28 65.34 -44.14
C ASP A 516 9.23 66.03 -45.07
N GLY A 517 9.47 67.29 -45.45
CA GLY A 517 8.60 68.06 -46.36
C GLY A 517 7.40 68.65 -45.70
N ASP A 518 7.44 68.78 -44.37
CA ASP A 518 6.33 69.36 -43.64
C ASP A 518 6.09 70.86 -43.94
N THR A 519 4.86 71.32 -43.86
CA THR A 519 4.52 72.72 -44.05
C THR A 519 5.02 73.57 -42.90
N LEU A 520 5.88 74.49 -43.21
CA LEU A 520 6.49 75.36 -42.22
C LEU A 520 5.59 76.57 -41.86
N THR A 521 5.55 76.87 -40.58
CA THR A 521 5.00 78.12 -40.06
C THR A 521 6.05 78.86 -39.26
N TYR A 522 6.09 80.15 -39.44
CA TYR A 522 7.07 81.03 -38.83
C TYR A 522 6.51 81.84 -37.70
N SER A 523 7.31 82.10 -36.70
CA SER A 523 6.98 83.00 -35.61
C SER A 523 8.11 84.01 -35.36
N ILE A 524 7.82 85.11 -34.82
CA ILE A 524 8.79 86.14 -34.44
C ILE A 524 8.48 86.63 -33.04
N SER A 525 9.48 86.87 -32.22
CA SER A 525 9.40 87.51 -30.93
C SER A 525 10.00 88.92 -31.00
N ASN A 526 9.54 89.84 -30.19
CA ASN A 526 10.03 91.24 -30.13
C ASN A 526 10.05 91.95 -31.48
N ARG A 527 9.06 91.70 -32.32
CA ARG A 527 8.91 92.36 -33.60
C ARG A 527 8.80 93.87 -33.39
N PRO A 528 9.62 94.70 -34.13
CA PRO A 528 9.47 96.16 -34.07
C PRO A 528 8.08 96.65 -34.51
N THR A 529 7.55 97.65 -33.90
CA THR A 529 6.19 98.20 -34.19
C THR A 529 6.04 98.68 -35.61
N TRP A 530 7.08 99.13 -36.26
CA TRP A 530 7.09 99.62 -37.64
C TRP A 530 7.19 98.49 -38.69
N ALA A 531 7.52 97.26 -38.31
CA ALA A 531 7.66 96.17 -39.25
C ALA A 531 6.45 95.23 -39.30
N SER A 532 6.14 94.66 -40.45
CA SER A 532 5.17 93.60 -40.64
C SER A 532 5.83 92.26 -40.79
N PHE A 533 5.19 91.20 -40.27
CA PHE A 533 5.71 89.81 -40.34
C PHE A 533 4.70 88.91 -41.00
N ASN A 534 5.15 88.09 -41.93
CA ASN A 534 4.35 87.07 -42.59
C ASN A 534 4.70 85.67 -42.04
N ASN A 535 3.73 85.05 -41.37
CA ASN A 535 3.91 83.74 -40.70
C ASN A 535 3.99 82.55 -41.68
N SER A 536 3.57 82.74 -42.94
CA SER A 536 3.67 81.69 -43.94
C SER A 536 5.01 81.64 -44.67
N THR A 537 5.71 82.81 -44.74
CA THR A 537 6.98 82.93 -45.46
C THR A 537 8.16 83.26 -44.56
N GLY A 538 7.95 83.63 -43.28
CA GLY A 538 8.94 84.16 -42.37
C GLY A 538 9.45 85.56 -42.70
N ARG A 539 8.89 86.23 -43.70
CA ARG A 539 9.32 87.55 -44.17
C ARG A 539 9.00 88.66 -43.14
N LEU A 540 10.00 89.37 -42.75
CA LEU A 540 9.94 90.53 -41.96
C LEU A 540 10.17 91.76 -42.84
#